data_b877936b77b5c754174c347de1f5d4e3
#
_entry.id   b877936b77b5c754174c347de1f5d4e3
#
_cell.length_a   1.000
_cell.length_b   1.000
_cell.length_c   1.000
_cell.angle_alpha   90.00
_cell.angle_beta   90.00
_cell.angle_gamma   90.00
#
_symmetry.space_group_name_H-M   'P 1'
#
loop_
_entity.id
_entity.type
_entity.pdbx_description
1 polymer ?
#
loop_
_entity_poly.entity_id
_entity_poly.type
_entity_poly.pdbx_seq_one_letter_code
_entity_poly.pdbx_strand_id
1 'polypeptide(L)'
;MNNLLIPPQYTPSLDVKQTEQAIKLIKDFFETSLSAELRLSRVTAPLFVLKGTGINDDLNGVEKPVAFPILDMNGQTAEIVQSLAKWKRMMLADYSMPHGYGLYTDMNAIRPSENLDNLHSLYVDQWDWERVISPAERTIFFLQEIVRKIYSVITRTEFHLSDRYPFIKPELPDEITFIHSEDLQREYPDLNPRQREEKVVRKYRAVFIIGIGAPLADGIAHDGRAPDYDDWTTETKPGFKGLNGDIILWNNVLNCAFEVSSMGIRVDPGALLKQLEATSTMERKDLLFHRRLLNGELPLSIGGGIGQSRLCMYFLRKAHIGEVQVGIWPKEMVEECRSNNIFLL
;
A
#
# COMPACT_ATOMS: atom_id res chain seq x y z
N MET A 1 -5.26 17.02 19.41
CA MET A 1 -6.58 17.31 18.80
C MET A 1 -6.90 16.15 17.89
N ASN A 2 -8.06 15.53 18.00
CA ASN A 2 -8.44 14.39 17.18
C ASN A 2 -8.55 14.85 15.71
N ASN A 3 -7.79 14.22 14.83
CA ASN A 3 -7.89 14.42 13.36
C ASN A 3 -9.13 13.70 12.78
N LEU A 4 -10.17 13.51 13.59
CA LEU A 4 -11.38 12.80 13.18
C LEU A 4 -12.25 13.69 12.30
N LEU A 5 -12.58 13.19 11.11
CA LEU A 5 -13.51 13.80 10.18
C LEU A 5 -14.90 13.18 10.39
N ILE A 6 -15.88 13.99 10.73
CA ILE A 6 -17.27 13.55 10.85
C ILE A 6 -18.05 14.07 9.65
N PRO A 7 -18.48 13.19 8.71
CA PRO A 7 -19.28 13.61 7.58
C PRO A 7 -20.65 14.13 8.05
N PRO A 8 -21.15 15.26 7.55
CA PRO A 8 -22.45 15.78 7.92
C PRO A 8 -23.57 14.75 7.66
N GLN A 9 -24.42 14.51 8.66
CA GLN A 9 -25.59 13.60 8.56
C GLN A 9 -25.22 12.18 8.11
N TYR A 10 -24.03 11.70 8.43
CA TYR A 10 -23.61 10.35 8.08
C TYR A 10 -24.59 9.29 8.63
N THR A 11 -25.00 8.40 7.75
CA THR A 11 -25.78 7.22 8.11
C THR A 11 -25.25 6.05 7.29
N PRO A 12 -24.75 4.98 7.92
CA PRO A 12 -24.25 3.81 7.21
C PRO A 12 -25.41 3.14 6.43
N SER A 13 -25.18 2.83 5.18
CA SER A 13 -26.17 2.17 4.31
C SER A 13 -26.37 0.67 4.63
N LEU A 14 -25.43 0.09 5.38
CA LEU A 14 -25.47 -1.31 5.84
C LEU A 14 -25.35 -1.34 7.36
N ASP A 15 -26.15 -2.17 8.01
CA ASP A 15 -25.98 -2.51 9.41
C ASP A 15 -24.69 -3.33 9.62
N VAL A 16 -24.33 -3.63 10.90
CA VAL A 16 -23.09 -4.34 11.25
C VAL A 16 -23.05 -5.73 10.61
N LYS A 17 -24.14 -6.50 10.67
CA LYS A 17 -24.21 -7.85 10.10
C LYS A 17 -24.08 -7.85 8.58
N GLN A 18 -24.76 -6.92 7.92
CA GLN A 18 -24.65 -6.74 6.47
C GLN A 18 -23.26 -6.28 6.07
N THR A 19 -22.63 -5.41 6.89
CA THR A 19 -21.26 -4.94 6.68
C THR A 19 -20.28 -6.13 6.70
N GLU A 20 -20.36 -7.02 7.70
CA GLU A 20 -19.52 -8.21 7.80
C GLU A 20 -19.70 -9.15 6.59
N GLN A 21 -20.94 -9.35 6.13
CA GLN A 21 -21.23 -10.14 4.93
C GLN A 21 -20.66 -9.49 3.67
N ALA A 22 -20.74 -8.19 3.56
CA ALA A 22 -20.21 -7.43 2.42
C ALA A 22 -18.68 -7.40 2.41
N ILE A 23 -18.02 -7.31 3.57
CA ILE A 23 -16.56 -7.43 3.71
C ILE A 23 -16.09 -8.78 3.13
N LYS A 24 -16.76 -9.87 3.51
CA LYS A 24 -16.43 -11.20 2.97
C LYS A 24 -16.61 -11.25 1.45
N LEU A 25 -17.73 -10.74 0.94
CA LEU A 25 -18.01 -10.69 -0.50
C LEU A 25 -16.90 -9.93 -1.27
N ILE A 26 -16.52 -8.77 -0.78
CA ILE A 26 -15.47 -7.93 -1.37
C ILE A 26 -14.13 -8.68 -1.36
N LYS A 27 -13.73 -9.22 -0.20
CA LYS A 27 -12.44 -9.88 -0.05
C LYS A 27 -12.33 -11.12 -0.94
N ASP A 28 -13.32 -12.00 -0.97
CA ASP A 28 -13.33 -13.23 -1.79
C ASP A 28 -13.24 -12.89 -3.29
N PHE A 29 -14.03 -11.93 -3.75
CA PHE A 29 -14.05 -11.53 -5.16
C PHE A 29 -12.75 -10.84 -5.59
N PHE A 30 -12.28 -9.88 -4.79
CA PHE A 30 -11.07 -9.13 -5.09
C PHE A 30 -9.83 -10.02 -5.14
N GLU A 31 -9.64 -10.85 -4.12
CA GLU A 31 -8.52 -11.78 -4.00
C GLU A 31 -8.44 -12.73 -5.20
N THR A 32 -9.57 -13.38 -5.53
CA THR A 32 -9.66 -14.30 -6.67
C THR A 32 -9.38 -13.58 -7.99
N SER A 33 -9.95 -12.40 -8.18
CA SER A 33 -9.77 -11.61 -9.40
C SER A 33 -8.35 -11.08 -9.55
N LEU A 34 -7.73 -10.60 -8.47
CA LEU A 34 -6.34 -10.12 -8.46
C LEU A 34 -5.36 -11.25 -8.78
N SER A 35 -5.53 -12.40 -8.13
CA SER A 35 -4.65 -13.56 -8.35
C SER A 35 -4.71 -14.05 -9.80
N ALA A 36 -5.89 -14.12 -10.39
CA ALA A 36 -6.06 -14.49 -11.79
C ALA A 36 -5.45 -13.45 -12.74
N GLU A 37 -5.70 -12.15 -12.52
CA GLU A 37 -5.24 -11.06 -13.40
C GLU A 37 -3.70 -10.95 -13.43
N LEU A 38 -3.05 -11.09 -12.28
CA LEU A 38 -1.61 -10.96 -12.16
C LEU A 38 -0.86 -12.30 -12.16
N ARG A 39 -1.55 -13.45 -12.25
CA ARG A 39 -1.00 -14.81 -12.20
C ARG A 39 -0.25 -15.07 -10.89
N LEU A 40 -0.92 -14.86 -9.78
CA LEU A 40 -0.36 -14.99 -8.43
C LEU A 40 -0.85 -16.27 -7.75
N SER A 41 0.07 -16.95 -7.07
CA SER A 41 -0.25 -18.06 -6.16
C SER A 41 -0.32 -17.57 -4.72
N ARG A 42 -1.35 -17.96 -3.97
CA ARG A 42 -1.41 -17.63 -2.54
C ARG A 42 -0.36 -18.39 -1.76
N VAL A 43 0.35 -17.69 -0.87
CA VAL A 43 1.30 -18.30 0.07
C VAL A 43 1.02 -17.82 1.50
N THR A 44 1.46 -18.62 2.48
CA THR A 44 1.43 -18.21 3.89
C THR A 44 2.59 -17.26 4.18
N ALA A 45 2.32 -16.22 4.95
CA ALA A 45 3.32 -15.22 5.34
C ALA A 45 3.62 -15.25 6.85
N PRO A 46 4.81 -14.83 7.27
CA PRO A 46 5.13 -14.65 8.67
C PRO A 46 4.40 -13.43 9.24
N LEU A 47 3.90 -13.56 10.49
CA LEU A 47 3.45 -12.43 11.28
C LEU A 47 4.63 -11.68 11.93
N PHE A 48 5.73 -12.38 12.15
CA PHE A 48 6.96 -11.85 12.78
C PHE A 48 8.19 -12.49 12.16
N VAL A 49 9.30 -11.76 12.20
CA VAL A 49 10.62 -12.18 11.69
C VAL A 49 11.69 -11.94 12.74
N LEU A 50 12.85 -12.56 12.59
CA LEU A 50 13.99 -12.31 13.47
C LEU A 50 14.55 -10.90 13.24
N LYS A 51 14.78 -10.17 14.33
CA LYS A 51 15.45 -8.87 14.33
C LYS A 51 16.85 -8.98 13.73
N GLY A 52 17.28 -7.94 13.01
CA GLY A 52 18.61 -7.83 12.42
C GLY A 52 18.80 -8.59 11.11
N THR A 53 17.73 -9.19 10.55
CA THR A 53 17.78 -9.86 9.24
C THR A 53 17.65 -8.90 8.07
N GLY A 54 17.14 -7.69 8.30
CA GLY A 54 16.79 -6.74 7.23
C GLY A 54 15.55 -7.12 6.44
N ILE A 55 14.79 -8.13 6.90
CA ILE A 55 13.54 -8.56 6.24
C ILE A 55 12.39 -7.60 6.60
N ASN A 56 12.28 -7.23 7.90
CA ASN A 56 11.28 -6.26 8.33
C ASN A 56 11.59 -4.87 7.74
N ASP A 57 10.60 -4.00 7.77
CA ASP A 57 10.69 -2.65 7.26
C ASP A 57 10.66 -1.63 8.41
N ASP A 58 11.46 -0.57 8.27
CA ASP A 58 11.42 0.58 9.17
C ASP A 58 10.51 1.69 8.62
N LEU A 59 9.73 1.39 7.57
CA LEU A 59 8.85 2.31 6.83
C LEU A 59 9.63 3.56 6.35
N ASN A 60 9.47 4.69 7.05
CA ASN A 60 10.22 5.92 6.76
C ASN A 60 11.59 5.98 7.47
N GLY A 61 12.01 4.87 8.13
CA GLY A 61 13.31 4.76 8.80
C GLY A 61 13.33 5.18 10.28
N VAL A 62 12.17 5.55 10.84
CA VAL A 62 12.05 6.02 12.24
C VAL A 62 11.08 5.16 13.07
N GLU A 63 10.20 4.41 12.43
CA GLU A 63 9.20 3.58 13.08
C GLU A 63 9.83 2.33 13.70
N LYS A 64 9.48 2.08 14.95
CA LYS A 64 9.97 0.90 15.68
C LYS A 64 8.90 -0.19 15.66
N PRO A 65 9.22 -1.41 15.19
CA PRO A 65 8.29 -2.52 15.23
C PRO A 65 8.03 -2.97 16.67
N VAL A 66 6.90 -3.63 16.91
CA VAL A 66 6.66 -4.38 18.15
C VAL A 66 7.62 -5.56 18.19
N ALA A 67 8.37 -5.69 19.28
CA ALA A 67 9.40 -6.72 19.41
C ALA A 67 9.25 -7.49 20.73
N PHE A 68 9.63 -8.78 20.71
CA PHE A 68 9.58 -9.66 21.88
C PHE A 68 10.71 -10.71 21.85
N PRO A 69 11.21 -11.16 23.02
CA PRO A 69 12.22 -12.19 23.09
C PRO A 69 11.61 -13.59 22.87
N ILE A 70 12.38 -14.50 22.27
CA ILE A 70 12.02 -15.89 22.07
C ILE A 70 12.83 -16.74 23.06
N LEU A 71 12.16 -17.37 24.03
CA LEU A 71 12.80 -18.12 25.11
C LEU A 71 13.63 -19.30 24.58
N ASP A 72 13.08 -20.13 23.70
CA ASP A 72 13.74 -21.32 23.14
C ASP A 72 14.87 -20.98 22.15
N MET A 73 15.09 -19.71 21.86
CA MET A 73 16.16 -19.22 20.99
C MET A 73 17.16 -18.35 21.75
N ASN A 74 17.44 -18.67 23.03
CA ASN A 74 18.37 -17.94 23.88
C ASN A 74 18.11 -16.43 23.95
N GLY A 75 16.85 -16.02 23.93
CA GLY A 75 16.46 -14.62 24.01
C GLY A 75 16.65 -13.82 22.73
N GLN A 76 16.86 -14.47 21.59
CA GLN A 76 16.79 -13.76 20.30
C GLN A 76 15.45 -13.02 20.18
N THR A 77 15.50 -11.85 19.56
CA THR A 77 14.33 -11.00 19.43
C THR A 77 13.61 -11.24 18.10
N ALA A 78 12.31 -11.46 18.17
CA ALA A 78 11.42 -11.37 17.01
C ALA A 78 10.77 -9.99 16.94
N GLU A 79 10.44 -9.56 15.73
CA GLU A 79 9.72 -8.31 15.42
C GLU A 79 8.47 -8.63 14.62
N ILE A 80 7.31 -8.09 15.03
CA ILE A 80 6.10 -8.15 14.21
C ILE A 80 6.35 -7.33 12.95
N VAL A 81 5.94 -7.86 11.80
CA VAL A 81 6.19 -7.20 10.51
C VAL A 81 5.44 -5.87 10.39
N GLN A 82 6.06 -4.90 9.77
CA GLN A 82 5.47 -3.64 9.34
C GLN A 82 5.20 -3.63 7.83
N SER A 83 5.95 -4.45 7.09
CA SER A 83 5.81 -4.69 5.65
C SER A 83 6.42 -6.05 5.29
N LEU A 84 5.94 -6.67 4.22
CA LEU A 84 6.48 -7.92 3.66
C LEU A 84 7.17 -7.73 2.30
N ALA A 85 7.44 -6.50 1.87
CA ALA A 85 7.99 -6.20 0.55
C ALA A 85 9.28 -6.99 0.27
N LYS A 86 10.22 -7.02 1.22
CA LYS A 86 11.49 -7.73 1.11
C LYS A 86 11.32 -9.24 1.20
N TRP A 87 10.48 -9.70 2.13
CA TRP A 87 10.17 -11.12 2.31
C TRP A 87 9.57 -11.75 1.05
N LYS A 88 8.57 -11.10 0.44
CA LYS A 88 7.91 -11.61 -0.77
C LYS A 88 8.91 -11.85 -1.90
N ARG A 89 9.82 -10.90 -2.12
CA ARG A 89 10.83 -11.03 -3.17
C ARG A 89 11.79 -12.19 -2.90
N MET A 90 12.16 -12.44 -1.63
CA MET A 90 12.94 -13.63 -1.27
C MET A 90 12.17 -14.91 -1.60
N MET A 91 10.87 -14.95 -1.31
CA MET A 91 10.02 -16.12 -1.60
C MET A 91 9.86 -16.37 -3.11
N LEU A 92 9.91 -15.34 -3.98
CA LEU A 92 9.96 -15.59 -5.42
C LEU A 92 11.17 -16.43 -5.82
N ALA A 93 12.32 -16.17 -5.22
CA ALA A 93 13.54 -16.98 -5.45
C ALA A 93 13.42 -18.37 -4.81
N ASP A 94 13.05 -18.43 -3.53
CA ASP A 94 13.02 -19.67 -2.75
C ASP A 94 11.97 -20.67 -3.29
N TYR A 95 10.88 -20.19 -3.88
CA TYR A 95 9.87 -21.01 -4.56
C TYR A 95 10.13 -21.18 -6.06
N SER A 96 11.25 -20.65 -6.57
CA SER A 96 11.61 -20.73 -8.00
C SER A 96 10.49 -20.26 -8.93
N MET A 97 9.83 -19.15 -8.58
CA MET A 97 8.71 -18.61 -9.36
C MET A 97 9.17 -18.23 -10.77
N PRO A 98 8.50 -18.72 -11.83
CA PRO A 98 8.90 -18.41 -13.21
C PRO A 98 8.53 -16.96 -13.60
N HIS A 99 9.19 -16.45 -14.65
CA HIS A 99 8.86 -15.15 -15.24
C HIS A 99 7.37 -15.02 -15.58
N GLY A 100 6.78 -13.88 -15.22
CA GLY A 100 5.38 -13.58 -15.47
C GLY A 100 4.40 -14.18 -14.44
N TYR A 101 4.90 -14.91 -13.45
CA TYR A 101 4.13 -15.43 -12.32
C TYR A 101 4.64 -14.83 -11.02
N GLY A 102 3.84 -14.94 -9.97
CA GLY A 102 4.18 -14.40 -8.68
C GLY A 102 3.40 -15.03 -7.54
N LEU A 103 3.44 -14.37 -6.41
CA LEU A 103 2.75 -14.77 -5.18
C LEU A 103 1.99 -13.59 -4.58
N TYR A 104 1.00 -13.90 -3.76
CA TYR A 104 0.38 -12.94 -2.85
C TYR A 104 0.12 -13.61 -1.50
N THR A 105 -0.09 -12.79 -0.51
CA THR A 105 -0.40 -13.22 0.85
C THR A 105 -1.31 -12.21 1.54
N ASP A 106 -2.02 -12.69 2.57
CA ASP A 106 -2.70 -11.83 3.52
C ASP A 106 -1.67 -11.35 4.55
N MET A 107 -1.18 -10.14 4.38
CA MET A 107 -0.28 -9.51 5.34
C MET A 107 -1.10 -8.94 6.50
N ASN A 108 -0.64 -9.21 7.71
CA ASN A 108 -1.12 -8.60 8.94
C ASN A 108 0.06 -7.90 9.61
N ALA A 109 -0.01 -6.59 9.76
CA ALA A 109 1.06 -5.78 10.34
C ALA A 109 0.54 -4.96 11.53
N ILE A 110 1.44 -4.65 12.46
CA ILE A 110 1.15 -3.73 13.59
C ILE A 110 2.10 -2.55 13.49
N ARG A 111 1.53 -1.35 13.42
CA ARG A 111 2.23 -0.07 13.37
C ARG A 111 1.96 0.75 14.62
N PRO A 112 2.74 0.57 15.70
CA PRO A 112 2.44 1.17 17.00
C PRO A 112 2.60 2.70 17.04
N SER A 113 3.33 3.28 16.08
CA SER A 113 3.58 4.73 15.97
C SER A 113 2.57 5.44 15.08
N GLU A 114 1.52 4.76 14.61
CA GLU A 114 0.52 5.35 13.70
C GLU A 114 -0.33 6.41 14.41
N ASN A 115 -0.60 7.51 13.72
CA ASN A 115 -1.54 8.51 14.16
C ASN A 115 -2.96 8.06 13.80
N LEU A 116 -3.76 7.73 14.81
CA LEU A 116 -5.11 7.22 14.62
C LEU A 116 -6.06 8.31 14.12
N ASP A 117 -6.74 8.02 13.03
CA ASP A 117 -7.76 8.86 12.42
C ASP A 117 -8.82 7.99 11.68
N ASN A 118 -9.61 8.59 10.80
CA ASN A 118 -10.60 7.86 10.01
C ASN A 118 -10.01 6.74 9.14
N LEU A 119 -8.75 6.86 8.70
CA LEU A 119 -8.10 6.01 7.69
C LEU A 119 -6.97 5.15 8.26
N HIS A 120 -6.43 5.53 9.42
CA HIS A 120 -5.25 4.93 10.01
C HIS A 120 -5.58 4.22 11.32
N SER A 121 -5.15 2.97 11.43
CA SER A 121 -5.27 2.12 12.61
C SER A 121 -3.92 1.49 12.96
N LEU A 122 -3.78 0.96 14.17
CA LEU A 122 -2.57 0.22 14.58
C LEU A 122 -2.40 -1.08 13.80
N TYR A 123 -3.50 -1.68 13.33
CA TYR A 123 -3.52 -2.91 12.58
C TYR A 123 -3.70 -2.62 11.09
N VAL A 124 -2.80 -3.16 10.26
CA VAL A 124 -2.83 -3.01 8.81
C VAL A 124 -2.96 -4.37 8.16
N ASP A 125 -3.98 -4.55 7.33
CA ASP A 125 -4.19 -5.74 6.51
C ASP A 125 -4.06 -5.40 5.02
N GLN A 126 -3.29 -6.21 4.29
CA GLN A 126 -3.07 -5.99 2.85
C GLN A 126 -3.13 -7.33 2.10
N TRP A 127 -3.62 -7.30 0.85
CA TRP A 127 -3.18 -8.26 -0.16
C TRP A 127 -1.81 -7.78 -0.63
N ASP A 128 -0.80 -8.45 -0.13
CA ASP A 128 0.60 -8.12 -0.38
C ASP A 128 1.12 -9.04 -1.48
N TRP A 129 1.49 -8.50 -2.64
CA TRP A 129 1.80 -9.28 -3.83
C TRP A 129 3.17 -8.93 -4.42
N GLU A 130 3.75 -9.90 -5.15
CA GLU A 130 5.05 -9.76 -5.82
C GLU A 130 5.09 -10.68 -7.05
N ARG A 131 5.60 -10.19 -8.20
CA ARG A 131 5.65 -10.91 -9.47
C ARG A 131 7.01 -10.78 -10.12
N VAL A 132 7.54 -11.90 -10.67
CA VAL A 132 8.81 -11.93 -11.41
C VAL A 132 8.65 -11.22 -12.74
N ILE A 133 9.62 -10.35 -13.07
CA ILE A 133 9.70 -9.62 -14.33
C ILE A 133 11.04 -9.83 -15.01
N SER A 134 11.08 -9.59 -16.33
CA SER A 134 12.32 -9.56 -17.13
C SER A 134 13.00 -8.18 -17.07
N PRO A 135 14.27 -8.08 -17.47
CA PRO A 135 14.94 -6.78 -17.59
C PRO A 135 14.23 -5.83 -18.57
N ALA A 136 13.62 -6.35 -19.63
CA ALA A 136 12.88 -5.56 -20.63
C ALA A 136 11.59 -4.94 -20.08
N GLU A 137 11.02 -5.52 -19.01
CA GLU A 137 9.81 -5.03 -18.33
C GLU A 137 10.11 -3.98 -17.27
N ARG A 138 11.37 -3.65 -17.02
CA ARG A 138 11.77 -2.56 -16.09
C ARG A 138 11.54 -1.18 -16.71
N THR A 139 10.29 -0.87 -17.02
CA THR A 139 9.88 0.37 -17.69
C THR A 139 8.62 0.98 -17.05
N ILE A 140 8.46 2.28 -17.24
CA ILE A 140 7.25 2.99 -16.81
C ILE A 140 5.99 2.46 -17.53
N PHE A 141 6.11 2.02 -18.78
CA PHE A 141 4.99 1.48 -19.54
C PHE A 141 4.48 0.17 -18.93
N PHE A 142 5.40 -0.71 -18.52
CA PHE A 142 5.04 -1.95 -17.86
C PHE A 142 4.40 -1.69 -16.48
N LEU A 143 4.94 -0.75 -15.68
CA LEU A 143 4.32 -0.33 -14.44
C LEU A 143 2.88 0.13 -14.67
N GLN A 144 2.66 1.00 -15.65
CA GLN A 144 1.32 1.50 -15.99
C GLN A 144 0.38 0.37 -16.46
N GLU A 145 0.88 -0.62 -17.19
CA GLU A 145 0.09 -1.81 -17.58
C GLU A 145 -0.40 -2.58 -16.34
N ILE A 146 0.49 -2.85 -15.39
CA ILE A 146 0.14 -3.56 -14.16
C ILE A 146 -0.86 -2.74 -13.32
N VAL A 147 -0.67 -1.42 -13.23
CA VAL A 147 -1.62 -0.53 -12.54
C VAL A 147 -3.01 -0.60 -13.17
N ARG A 148 -3.12 -0.57 -14.52
CA ARG A 148 -4.43 -0.71 -15.20
C ARG A 148 -5.09 -2.05 -14.91
N LYS A 149 -4.32 -3.14 -14.84
CA LYS A 149 -4.82 -4.47 -14.46
C LYS A 149 -5.41 -4.48 -13.06
N ILE A 150 -4.69 -3.92 -12.08
CA ILE A 150 -5.18 -3.80 -10.70
C ILE A 150 -6.41 -2.91 -10.64
N TYR A 151 -6.37 -1.76 -11.32
CA TYR A 151 -7.51 -0.85 -11.35
C TYR A 151 -8.76 -1.50 -11.97
N SER A 152 -8.60 -2.32 -13.02
CA SER A 152 -9.69 -3.13 -13.57
C SER A 152 -10.27 -4.12 -12.55
N VAL A 153 -9.46 -4.70 -11.67
CA VAL A 153 -9.97 -5.54 -10.57
C VAL A 153 -10.75 -4.69 -9.56
N ILE A 154 -10.28 -3.49 -9.24
CA ILE A 154 -10.96 -2.56 -8.32
C ILE A 154 -12.35 -2.19 -8.90
N THR A 155 -12.44 -1.78 -10.15
CA THR A 155 -13.73 -1.40 -10.78
C THR A 155 -14.69 -2.57 -10.92
N ARG A 156 -14.20 -3.77 -11.27
CA ARG A 156 -15.02 -4.99 -11.30
C ARG A 156 -15.55 -5.36 -9.92
N THR A 157 -14.79 -5.15 -8.86
CA THR A 157 -15.22 -5.41 -7.48
C THR A 157 -16.30 -4.43 -7.05
N GLU A 158 -16.17 -3.15 -7.40
CA GLU A 158 -17.22 -2.14 -7.16
C GLU A 158 -18.52 -2.52 -7.86
N PHE A 159 -18.43 -2.94 -9.13
CA PHE A 159 -19.60 -3.40 -9.90
C PHE A 159 -20.23 -4.65 -9.29
N HIS A 160 -19.42 -5.66 -8.89
CA HIS A 160 -19.91 -6.88 -8.25
C HIS A 160 -20.62 -6.58 -6.93
N LEU A 161 -20.12 -5.64 -6.14
CA LEU A 161 -20.77 -5.19 -4.91
C LEU A 161 -22.12 -4.51 -5.22
N SER A 162 -22.15 -3.63 -6.23
CA SER A 162 -23.37 -2.93 -6.65
C SER A 162 -24.47 -3.87 -7.14
N ASP A 163 -24.12 -4.98 -7.79
CA ASP A 163 -25.07 -6.01 -8.20
C ASP A 163 -25.74 -6.66 -6.97
N ARG A 164 -24.98 -6.93 -5.92
CA ARG A 164 -25.49 -7.50 -4.66
C ARG A 164 -26.20 -6.48 -3.77
N TYR A 165 -25.75 -5.22 -3.79
CA TYR A 165 -26.28 -4.11 -3.01
C TYR A 165 -26.61 -2.93 -3.93
N PRO A 166 -27.74 -2.96 -4.67
CA PRO A 166 -28.03 -1.99 -5.76
C PRO A 166 -28.14 -0.52 -5.32
N PHE A 167 -28.25 -0.26 -4.03
CA PHE A 167 -28.23 1.10 -3.48
C PHE A 167 -26.82 1.67 -3.29
N ILE A 168 -25.78 0.83 -3.32
CA ILE A 168 -24.37 1.25 -3.39
C ILE A 168 -24.00 1.37 -4.86
N LYS A 169 -24.06 2.58 -5.41
CA LYS A 169 -23.79 2.81 -6.83
C LYS A 169 -22.30 2.88 -7.11
N PRO A 170 -21.81 2.35 -8.26
CA PRO A 170 -20.43 2.57 -8.70
C PRO A 170 -20.14 4.06 -8.89
N GLU A 171 -18.92 4.48 -8.50
CA GLU A 171 -18.47 5.87 -8.56
C GLU A 171 -17.09 6.03 -9.23
N LEU A 172 -16.39 4.92 -9.46
CA LEU A 172 -15.08 4.93 -10.09
C LEU A 172 -15.19 5.24 -11.58
N PRO A 173 -14.27 6.06 -12.14
CA PRO A 173 -14.18 6.24 -13.58
C PRO A 173 -13.69 4.95 -14.27
N ASP A 174 -13.99 4.82 -15.57
CA ASP A 174 -13.59 3.64 -16.36
C ASP A 174 -12.07 3.47 -16.44
N GLU A 175 -11.32 4.59 -16.40
CA GLU A 175 -9.87 4.60 -16.51
C GLU A 175 -9.21 5.37 -15.37
N ILE A 176 -8.04 4.88 -14.92
CA ILE A 176 -7.19 5.57 -13.97
C ILE A 176 -6.30 6.59 -14.68
N THR A 177 -6.14 7.77 -14.11
CA THR A 177 -5.26 8.83 -14.64
C THR A 177 -3.85 8.69 -14.07
N PHE A 178 -2.82 8.73 -14.93
CA PHE A 178 -1.42 8.70 -14.53
C PHE A 178 -0.84 10.11 -14.48
N ILE A 179 -0.25 10.47 -13.36
CA ILE A 179 0.38 11.79 -13.15
C ILE A 179 1.71 11.57 -12.43
N HIS A 180 2.76 12.24 -12.87
CA HIS A 180 4.03 12.19 -12.16
C HIS A 180 4.09 13.28 -11.06
N SER A 181 4.72 12.97 -9.94
CA SER A 181 4.89 13.89 -8.81
C SER A 181 5.60 15.20 -9.21
N GLU A 182 6.56 15.14 -10.15
CA GLU A 182 7.21 16.32 -10.75
C GLU A 182 6.21 17.22 -11.51
N ASP A 183 5.27 16.62 -12.26
CA ASP A 183 4.24 17.41 -12.96
C ASP A 183 3.32 18.10 -11.95
N LEU A 184 2.97 17.41 -10.85
CA LEU A 184 2.17 17.99 -9.76
C LEU A 184 2.88 19.16 -9.07
N GLN A 185 4.18 19.00 -8.81
CA GLN A 185 4.98 20.06 -8.20
C GLN A 185 5.07 21.30 -9.10
N ARG A 186 5.24 21.10 -10.42
CA ARG A 186 5.29 22.21 -11.40
C ARG A 186 3.94 22.89 -11.59
N GLU A 187 2.84 22.11 -11.61
CA GLU A 187 1.49 22.66 -11.78
C GLU A 187 0.98 23.40 -10.52
N TYR A 188 1.40 22.91 -9.34
CA TYR A 188 0.96 23.45 -8.05
C TYR A 188 2.15 23.70 -7.10
N PRO A 189 3.07 24.64 -7.43
CA PRO A 189 4.31 24.82 -6.65
C PRO A 189 4.04 25.30 -5.22
N ASP A 190 2.97 26.05 -4.98
CA ASP A 190 2.62 26.63 -3.68
C ASP A 190 1.86 25.64 -2.76
N LEU A 191 1.46 24.47 -3.27
CA LEU A 191 0.75 23.46 -2.48
C LEU A 191 1.72 22.43 -1.93
N ASN A 192 1.44 21.94 -0.71
CA ASN A 192 2.15 20.78 -0.18
C ASN A 192 1.69 19.48 -0.90
N PRO A 193 2.43 18.37 -0.77
CA PRO A 193 2.12 17.12 -1.46
C PRO A 193 0.66 16.65 -1.26
N ARG A 194 0.18 16.60 -0.03
CA ARG A 194 -1.20 16.21 0.28
C ARG A 194 -2.26 17.10 -0.39
N GLN A 195 -2.03 18.40 -0.42
CA GLN A 195 -2.92 19.34 -1.10
C GLN A 195 -2.91 19.13 -2.62
N ARG A 196 -1.74 18.80 -3.20
CA ARG A 196 -1.61 18.43 -4.62
C ARG A 196 -2.43 17.18 -4.94
N GLU A 197 -2.31 16.13 -4.10
CA GLU A 197 -3.11 14.91 -4.20
C GLU A 197 -4.61 15.20 -4.15
N GLU A 198 -5.06 15.89 -3.11
CA GLU A 198 -6.48 16.24 -2.95
C GLU A 198 -7.03 16.95 -4.18
N LYS A 199 -6.25 17.87 -4.75
CA LYS A 199 -6.68 18.66 -5.91
C LYS A 199 -6.84 17.80 -7.17
N VAL A 200 -5.87 16.92 -7.46
CA VAL A 200 -5.93 16.11 -8.68
C VAL A 200 -6.84 14.92 -8.55
N VAL A 201 -6.87 14.28 -7.38
CA VAL A 201 -7.76 13.13 -7.14
C VAL A 201 -9.22 13.57 -7.11
N ARG A 202 -9.51 14.76 -6.56
CA ARG A 202 -10.85 15.36 -6.66
C ARG A 202 -11.31 15.58 -8.11
N LYS A 203 -10.38 15.99 -8.98
CA LYS A 203 -10.65 16.26 -10.40
C LYS A 203 -10.83 14.98 -11.20
N TYR A 204 -9.93 14.02 -11.04
CA TYR A 204 -9.86 12.82 -11.87
C TYR A 204 -10.49 11.57 -11.23
N ARG A 205 -10.86 11.63 -9.95
CA ARG A 205 -11.52 10.59 -9.16
C ARG A 205 -10.67 9.36 -8.86
N ALA A 206 -9.80 8.92 -9.78
CA ALA A 206 -8.84 7.84 -9.62
C ALA A 206 -7.53 8.23 -10.30
N VAL A 207 -6.43 8.23 -9.55
CA VAL A 207 -5.10 8.66 -10.01
C VAL A 207 -4.05 7.65 -9.55
N PHE A 208 -3.07 7.42 -10.43
CA PHE A 208 -1.80 6.80 -10.03
C PHE A 208 -0.71 7.88 -10.06
N ILE A 209 -0.19 8.24 -8.88
CA ILE A 209 0.88 9.21 -8.74
C ILE A 209 2.22 8.49 -8.85
N ILE A 210 3.00 8.80 -9.88
CA ILE A 210 4.29 8.18 -10.19
C ILE A 210 5.43 8.96 -9.53
N GLY A 211 6.50 8.25 -9.10
CA GLY A 211 7.74 8.87 -8.66
C GLY A 211 7.68 9.33 -7.20
N ILE A 212 7.40 8.41 -6.29
CA ILE A 212 7.36 8.64 -4.85
C ILE A 212 8.70 8.25 -4.23
N GLY A 213 9.27 9.08 -3.36
CA GLY A 213 10.48 8.83 -2.59
C GLY A 213 11.70 9.68 -3.00
N ALA A 214 11.89 9.96 -4.30
CA ALA A 214 12.97 10.84 -4.73
C ALA A 214 12.66 12.32 -4.46
N PRO A 215 13.67 13.14 -4.12
CA PRO A 215 13.53 14.58 -4.12
C PRO A 215 13.11 15.10 -5.49
N LEU A 216 12.10 15.98 -5.53
CA LEU A 216 11.63 16.67 -6.73
C LEU A 216 12.55 17.86 -7.08
N ALA A 217 12.21 18.62 -8.12
CA ALA A 217 12.98 19.78 -8.55
C ALA A 217 13.16 20.87 -7.46
N ASP A 218 12.25 20.94 -6.49
CA ASP A 218 12.35 21.81 -5.32
C ASP A 218 13.20 21.25 -4.16
N GLY A 219 13.74 20.04 -4.32
CA GLY A 219 14.52 19.32 -3.31
C GLY A 219 13.70 18.57 -2.26
N ILE A 220 12.37 18.59 -2.33
CA ILE A 220 11.46 17.95 -1.38
C ILE A 220 10.81 16.73 -2.05
N ALA A 221 10.83 15.57 -1.39
CA ALA A 221 10.11 14.41 -1.89
C ALA A 221 8.58 14.61 -1.80
N HIS A 222 7.84 14.02 -2.73
CA HIS A 222 6.37 14.05 -2.67
C HIS A 222 5.86 13.33 -1.42
N ASP A 223 6.39 12.15 -1.14
CA ASP A 223 6.17 11.40 0.08
C ASP A 223 7.41 10.52 0.38
N GLY A 224 7.49 9.96 1.59
CA GLY A 224 8.54 9.06 2.02
C GLY A 224 8.45 7.69 1.32
N ARG A 225 9.62 7.07 1.08
CA ARG A 225 9.70 5.69 0.61
C ARG A 225 11.00 5.05 1.10
N ALA A 226 10.92 3.84 1.66
CA ALA A 226 12.10 3.10 2.07
C ALA A 226 13.07 2.89 0.90
N PRO A 227 14.39 2.84 1.16
CA PRO A 227 15.39 2.75 0.09
C PRO A 227 15.55 1.37 -0.52
N ASP A 228 15.00 0.34 0.08
CA ASP A 228 15.43 -1.03 -0.15
C ASP A 228 14.42 -1.93 -0.90
N TYR A 229 13.29 -1.42 -1.36
CA TYR A 229 12.39 -2.22 -2.20
C TYR A 229 11.88 -1.52 -3.46
N ASP A 230 11.18 -0.38 -3.41
CA ASP A 230 10.72 0.32 -4.62
C ASP A 230 11.83 1.13 -5.27
N ASP A 231 11.92 1.09 -6.62
CA ASP A 231 12.87 1.91 -7.36
C ASP A 231 12.31 3.33 -7.58
N TRP A 232 12.83 4.28 -6.82
CA TRP A 232 12.50 5.69 -6.97
C TRP A 232 13.66 6.53 -7.54
N THR A 233 14.77 5.90 -7.97
CA THR A 233 15.96 6.58 -8.52
C THR A 233 16.11 6.44 -10.03
N THR A 234 15.54 5.42 -10.65
CA THR A 234 15.67 5.22 -12.10
C THR A 234 14.97 6.35 -12.85
N GLU A 235 15.73 7.05 -13.71
CA GLU A 235 15.20 8.09 -14.57
C GLU A 235 14.38 7.48 -15.71
N THR A 236 13.15 7.95 -15.90
CA THR A 236 12.21 7.48 -16.92
C THR A 236 12.17 8.39 -18.15
N LYS A 237 12.42 9.68 -17.93
CA LYS A 237 12.66 10.73 -18.93
C LYS A 237 13.42 11.87 -18.25
N PRO A 238 14.05 12.80 -18.98
CA PRO A 238 14.84 13.88 -18.38
C PRO A 238 14.13 14.62 -17.26
N GLY A 239 14.67 14.54 -16.04
CA GLY A 239 14.13 15.17 -14.83
C GLY A 239 12.95 14.45 -14.18
N PHE A 240 12.65 13.21 -14.59
CA PHE A 240 11.57 12.41 -14.00
C PHE A 240 12.12 11.06 -13.52
N LYS A 241 11.98 10.76 -12.25
CA LYS A 241 12.52 9.56 -11.61
C LYS A 241 11.43 8.72 -10.98
N GLY A 242 11.68 7.42 -10.89
CA GLY A 242 10.84 6.47 -10.17
C GLY A 242 10.03 5.56 -11.07
N LEU A 243 10.08 4.28 -10.72
CA LEU A 243 9.30 3.20 -11.30
C LEU A 243 8.29 2.67 -10.27
N ASN A 244 7.74 3.58 -9.47
CA ASN A 244 6.81 3.31 -8.37
C ASN A 244 5.72 4.37 -8.29
N GLY A 245 4.74 4.14 -7.45
CA GLY A 245 3.68 5.11 -7.17
C GLY A 245 2.53 4.53 -6.38
N ASP A 246 1.50 5.35 -6.20
CA ASP A 246 0.35 5.04 -5.37
C ASP A 246 -0.96 5.21 -6.12
N ILE A 247 -1.90 4.25 -5.95
CA ILE A 247 -3.27 4.37 -6.42
C ILE A 247 -4.06 5.13 -5.37
N ILE A 248 -4.58 6.28 -5.75
CA ILE A 248 -5.35 7.17 -4.88
C ILE A 248 -6.72 7.40 -5.51
N LEU A 249 -7.77 7.15 -4.74
CA LEU A 249 -9.17 7.32 -5.12
C LEU A 249 -9.77 8.53 -4.40
N TRP A 250 -10.82 9.14 -4.96
CA TRP A 250 -11.57 10.17 -4.26
C TRP A 250 -12.62 9.56 -3.36
N ASN A 251 -12.50 9.75 -2.06
CA ASN A 251 -13.50 9.31 -1.09
C ASN A 251 -14.61 10.35 -0.96
N ASN A 252 -15.81 10.03 -1.45
CA ASN A 252 -16.97 10.93 -1.40
C ASN A 252 -17.54 11.10 0.01
N VAL A 253 -17.38 10.10 0.89
CA VAL A 253 -17.88 10.17 2.28
C VAL A 253 -17.08 11.18 3.09
N LEU A 254 -15.75 11.07 3.02
CA LEU A 254 -14.83 11.95 3.76
C LEU A 254 -14.42 13.19 2.97
N ASN A 255 -14.78 13.27 1.67
CA ASN A 255 -14.40 14.35 0.77
C ASN A 255 -12.88 14.61 0.75
N CYS A 256 -12.09 13.54 0.61
CA CYS A 256 -10.62 13.58 0.63
C CYS A 256 -9.99 12.59 -0.37
N ALA A 257 -8.70 12.78 -0.64
CA ALA A 257 -7.86 11.77 -1.30
C ALA A 257 -7.71 10.53 -0.40
N PHE A 258 -7.73 9.35 -1.00
CA PHE A 258 -7.79 8.07 -0.30
C PHE A 258 -6.88 7.05 -0.98
N GLU A 259 -5.68 6.87 -0.45
CA GLU A 259 -4.73 5.90 -0.95
C GLU A 259 -5.22 4.47 -0.66
N VAL A 260 -5.23 3.62 -1.67
CA VAL A 260 -5.64 2.20 -1.56
C VAL A 260 -4.51 1.22 -1.83
N SER A 261 -3.47 1.63 -2.56
CA SER A 261 -2.36 0.76 -2.90
C SER A 261 -1.08 1.55 -3.14
N SER A 262 0.02 1.00 -2.68
CA SER A 262 1.38 1.44 -2.95
C SER A 262 2.13 0.32 -3.64
N MET A 263 2.84 0.62 -4.75
CA MET A 263 3.50 -0.39 -5.58
C MET A 263 4.65 0.16 -6.40
N GLY A 264 5.52 -0.75 -6.86
CA GLY A 264 6.60 -0.36 -7.77
C GLY A 264 7.34 -1.54 -8.37
N ILE A 265 8.06 -1.26 -9.46
CA ILE A 265 9.15 -2.10 -9.90
C ILE A 265 10.24 -2.00 -8.85
N ARG A 266 10.74 -3.16 -8.43
CA ARG A 266 11.68 -3.22 -7.32
C ARG A 266 13.09 -2.82 -7.75
N VAL A 267 13.86 -2.32 -6.79
CA VAL A 267 15.28 -1.99 -7.02
C VAL A 267 16.04 -3.17 -7.62
N ASP A 268 16.91 -2.88 -8.59
CA ASP A 268 18.01 -3.77 -8.95
C ASP A 268 19.23 -3.48 -8.05
N PRO A 269 20.34 -4.24 -8.15
CA PRO A 269 21.53 -3.98 -7.35
C PRO A 269 22.07 -2.54 -7.46
N GLY A 270 21.99 -1.95 -8.67
CA GLY A 270 22.47 -0.58 -8.90
C GLY A 270 21.55 0.47 -8.28
N ALA A 271 20.25 0.34 -8.42
CA ALA A 271 19.26 1.22 -7.80
C ALA A 271 19.32 1.10 -6.26
N LEU A 272 19.42 -0.13 -5.72
CA LEU A 272 19.58 -0.35 -4.28
C LEU A 272 20.74 0.45 -3.70
N LEU A 273 21.93 0.31 -4.26
CA LEU A 273 23.13 1.01 -3.75
C LEU A 273 22.97 2.53 -3.81
N LYS A 274 22.42 3.06 -4.91
CA LYS A 274 22.13 4.50 -5.04
C LYS A 274 21.14 5.00 -3.98
N GLN A 275 20.11 4.21 -3.68
CA GLN A 275 19.09 4.58 -2.70
C GLN A 275 19.62 4.48 -1.27
N LEU A 276 20.41 3.45 -0.94
CA LEU A 276 21.07 3.35 0.36
C LEU A 276 22.06 4.50 0.59
N GLU A 277 22.80 4.91 -0.44
CA GLU A 277 23.71 6.07 -0.36
C GLU A 277 22.91 7.37 -0.14
N ALA A 278 21.83 7.59 -0.93
CA ALA A 278 20.99 8.78 -0.83
C ALA A 278 20.32 8.93 0.55
N THR A 279 20.05 7.82 1.24
CA THR A 279 19.43 7.80 2.58
C THR A 279 20.47 7.65 3.71
N SER A 280 21.78 7.59 3.39
CA SER A 280 22.86 7.37 4.36
C SER A 280 22.68 6.09 5.19
N THR A 281 22.22 5.00 4.54
CA THR A 281 21.94 3.69 5.18
C THR A 281 22.74 2.54 4.55
N MET A 282 23.97 2.84 4.08
CA MET A 282 24.83 1.87 3.38
C MET A 282 25.20 0.64 4.21
N GLU A 283 25.15 0.71 5.54
CA GLU A 283 25.35 -0.42 6.45
C GLU A 283 24.33 -1.55 6.23
N ARG A 284 23.16 -1.26 5.68
CA ARG A 284 22.12 -2.26 5.37
C ARG A 284 22.55 -3.28 4.31
N LYS A 285 23.53 -2.96 3.46
CA LYS A 285 24.03 -3.87 2.42
C LYS A 285 24.47 -5.25 2.96
N ASP A 286 24.88 -5.29 4.24
CA ASP A 286 25.35 -6.50 4.91
C ASP A 286 24.23 -7.35 5.54
N LEU A 287 22.97 -6.89 5.50
CA LEU A 287 21.81 -7.63 5.99
C LEU A 287 21.40 -8.73 4.98
N LEU A 288 20.67 -9.73 5.46
CA LEU A 288 20.34 -10.92 4.67
C LEU A 288 19.69 -10.62 3.33
N PHE A 289 18.61 -9.83 3.31
CA PHE A 289 17.90 -9.47 2.07
C PHE A 289 18.83 -8.75 1.07
N HIS A 290 19.56 -7.76 1.55
CA HIS A 290 20.41 -6.91 0.72
C HIS A 290 21.57 -7.71 0.09
N ARG A 291 22.23 -8.56 0.88
CA ARG A 291 23.29 -9.46 0.36
C ARG A 291 22.76 -10.38 -0.73
N ARG A 292 21.59 -11.01 -0.52
CA ARG A 292 20.98 -11.89 -1.54
C ARG A 292 20.69 -11.13 -2.84
N LEU A 293 20.18 -9.89 -2.72
CA LEU A 293 19.93 -9.05 -3.90
C LEU A 293 21.24 -8.67 -4.62
N LEU A 294 22.24 -8.21 -3.89
CA LEU A 294 23.54 -7.80 -4.45
C LEU A 294 24.31 -8.96 -5.07
N ASN A 295 24.16 -10.17 -4.54
CA ASN A 295 24.72 -11.41 -5.10
C ASN A 295 23.97 -11.94 -6.33
N GLY A 296 22.86 -11.29 -6.73
CA GLY A 296 22.05 -11.76 -7.87
C GLY A 296 21.21 -13.01 -7.59
N GLU A 297 20.96 -13.33 -6.31
CA GLU A 297 20.15 -14.49 -5.90
C GLU A 297 18.64 -14.23 -6.00
N LEU A 298 18.22 -12.95 -6.10
CA LEU A 298 16.82 -12.56 -6.15
C LEU A 298 16.42 -12.11 -7.56
N PRO A 299 15.25 -12.55 -8.08
CA PRO A 299 14.80 -12.12 -9.40
C PRO A 299 14.46 -10.62 -9.43
N LEU A 300 14.44 -10.04 -10.63
CA LEU A 300 13.78 -8.76 -10.85
C LEU A 300 12.28 -8.94 -10.63
N SER A 301 11.64 -7.98 -9.99
CA SER A 301 10.23 -8.09 -9.64
C SER A 301 9.51 -6.74 -9.66
N ILE A 302 8.19 -6.82 -9.72
CA ILE A 302 7.24 -5.75 -9.43
C ILE A 302 6.33 -6.23 -8.32
N GLY A 303 5.97 -5.36 -7.40
CA GLY A 303 5.09 -5.74 -6.31
C GLY A 303 4.47 -4.55 -5.60
N GLY A 304 3.59 -4.84 -4.66
CA GLY A 304 2.89 -3.81 -3.89
C GLY A 304 2.03 -4.41 -2.80
N GLY A 305 1.38 -3.52 -2.05
CA GLY A 305 0.36 -3.84 -1.08
C GLY A 305 -0.94 -3.13 -1.42
N ILE A 306 -2.06 -3.82 -1.28
CA ILE A 306 -3.41 -3.28 -1.47
C ILE A 306 -4.14 -3.41 -0.15
N GLY A 307 -4.55 -2.30 0.46
CA GLY A 307 -5.20 -2.28 1.76
C GLY A 307 -6.57 -2.98 1.73
N GLN A 308 -6.71 -4.10 2.43
CA GLN A 308 -7.96 -4.87 2.47
C GLN A 308 -9.08 -4.07 3.16
N SER A 309 -8.84 -3.64 4.38
CA SER A 309 -9.80 -2.82 5.14
C SER A 309 -10.05 -1.47 4.48
N ARG A 310 -9.02 -0.86 3.88
CA ARG A 310 -9.19 0.40 3.11
C ARG A 310 -10.13 0.22 1.92
N LEU A 311 -9.99 -0.84 1.11
CA LEU A 311 -10.93 -1.11 0.02
C LEU A 311 -12.34 -1.42 0.51
N CYS A 312 -12.48 -2.20 1.59
CA CYS A 312 -13.79 -2.44 2.21
C CYS A 312 -14.44 -1.14 2.69
N MET A 313 -13.69 -0.28 3.36
CA MET A 313 -14.17 1.04 3.79
C MET A 313 -14.65 1.89 2.61
N TYR A 314 -13.85 1.95 1.55
CA TYR A 314 -14.16 2.71 0.33
C TYR A 314 -15.45 2.20 -0.32
N PHE A 315 -15.51 0.92 -0.65
CA PHE A 315 -16.65 0.33 -1.36
C PHE A 315 -17.94 0.36 -0.54
N LEU A 316 -17.87 0.17 0.78
CA LEU A 316 -19.03 0.17 1.66
C LEU A 316 -19.45 1.57 2.13
N ARG A 317 -18.81 2.62 1.59
CA ARG A 317 -19.09 4.02 1.92
C ARG A 317 -19.04 4.30 3.42
N LYS A 318 -18.03 3.73 4.09
CA LYS A 318 -17.85 3.90 5.54
C LYS A 318 -17.04 5.16 5.84
N ALA A 319 -17.36 5.79 6.96
CA ALA A 319 -16.72 7.02 7.42
C ALA A 319 -15.44 6.77 8.22
N HIS A 320 -15.26 5.56 8.75
CA HIS A 320 -14.12 5.21 9.59
C HIS A 320 -13.66 3.78 9.34
N ILE A 321 -12.33 3.56 9.30
CA ILE A 321 -11.74 2.22 9.10
C ILE A 321 -12.21 1.21 10.17
N GLY A 322 -12.48 1.67 11.38
CA GLY A 322 -13.01 0.86 12.48
C GLY A 322 -14.42 0.32 12.25
N GLU A 323 -15.15 0.78 11.22
CA GLU A 323 -16.44 0.19 10.85
C GLU A 323 -16.29 -1.11 10.02
N VAL A 324 -15.06 -1.40 9.54
CA VAL A 324 -14.73 -2.59 8.72
C VAL A 324 -13.55 -3.37 9.27
N GLN A 325 -13.00 -2.95 10.39
CA GLN A 325 -11.82 -3.56 11.01
C GLN A 325 -11.90 -3.42 12.53
N VAL A 326 -11.79 -4.54 13.24
CA VAL A 326 -11.70 -4.52 14.71
C VAL A 326 -10.36 -3.91 15.12
N GLY A 327 -10.38 -2.95 16.04
CA GLY A 327 -9.18 -2.26 16.49
C GLY A 327 -9.31 -1.68 17.91
N ILE A 328 -8.24 -1.01 18.35
CA ILE A 328 -8.19 -0.29 19.61
C ILE A 328 -8.18 1.21 19.29
N TRP A 329 -9.09 1.94 19.88
CA TRP A 329 -9.31 3.36 19.60
C TRP A 329 -9.32 4.18 20.90
N PRO A 330 -8.88 5.46 20.86
CA PRO A 330 -9.04 6.37 21.98
C PRO A 330 -10.52 6.47 22.39
N LYS A 331 -10.75 6.53 23.70
CA LYS A 331 -12.12 6.57 24.24
C LYS A 331 -12.95 7.73 23.68
N GLU A 332 -12.34 8.90 23.58
CA GLU A 332 -12.97 10.10 23.04
C GLU A 332 -13.37 9.92 21.56
N MET A 333 -12.55 9.24 20.77
CA MET A 333 -12.84 8.91 19.38
C MET A 333 -14.04 7.96 19.27
N VAL A 334 -14.10 6.92 20.13
CA VAL A 334 -15.23 5.97 20.17
C VAL A 334 -16.54 6.69 20.54
N GLU A 335 -16.50 7.58 21.53
CA GLU A 335 -17.67 8.34 21.97
C GLU A 335 -18.15 9.30 20.88
N GLU A 336 -17.24 10.01 20.21
CA GLU A 336 -17.55 10.93 19.13
C GLU A 336 -18.10 10.19 17.89
N CYS A 337 -17.48 9.08 17.48
CA CYS A 337 -17.97 8.22 16.41
C CYS A 337 -19.39 7.73 16.69
N ARG A 338 -19.64 7.20 17.90
CA ARG A 338 -20.96 6.69 18.30
C ARG A 338 -22.02 7.78 18.25
N SER A 339 -21.69 9.00 18.68
CA SER A 339 -22.61 10.15 18.68
C SER A 339 -22.99 10.60 17.26
N ASN A 340 -22.22 10.19 16.26
CA ASN A 340 -22.40 10.52 14.84
C ASN A 340 -22.76 9.31 13.96
N ASN A 341 -23.36 8.26 14.53
CA ASN A 341 -23.77 7.03 13.82
C ASN A 341 -22.62 6.25 13.17
N ILE A 342 -21.38 6.44 13.60
CA ILE A 342 -20.21 5.68 13.18
C ILE A 342 -19.98 4.58 14.24
N PHE A 343 -20.24 3.34 13.86
CA PHE A 343 -20.08 2.20 14.76
C PHE A 343 -18.73 1.53 14.54
N LEU A 344 -17.82 1.63 15.52
CA LEU A 344 -16.53 0.95 15.49
C LEU A 344 -16.68 -0.48 16.01
N LEU A 345 -16.20 -1.47 15.22
CA LEU A 345 -16.24 -2.91 15.54
C LEU A 345 -15.38 -3.28 16.75
#